data_0c7501b12179d48ac401934d242f7d7e
#
_entry.id   0c7501b12179d48ac401934d242f7d7e
#
_cell.length_a   1.000
_cell.length_b   1.000
_cell.length_c   1.000
_cell.angle_alpha   90.00
_cell.angle_beta   90.00
_cell.angle_gamma   90.00
#
_symmetry.space_group_name_H-M   'P 1'
#
loop_
_entity.id
_entity.type
_entity.pdbx_description
1 polymer ?
#
loop_
_entity_poly.entity_id
_entity_poly.type
_entity_poly.pdbx_seq_one_letter_code
_entity_poly.pdbx_strand_id
1 'polypeptide(L)'
;MIGGRGNWMFTTQPSFIAPMSLRKQLSDILPLLLPGNPADSIKGTELIRLTRLQLIGNYSDASLRYHFSIMSCDPASPIAKVEKGQGYYRRSAPLPALSGAQELMALTQGRLDDLTHADSDMVDGAMLRIRKFRAVVTRYFEINGRFPFAFRQAFGKDSPISNLWKYPELVLVDWETGGSPDEEMSLDETMLAFKQRLGIAPFRLHAARLRIQPSLQTYREDFFQTLAVSMWAQGGELVYAAPIEDEALADGLRRLSATFGVGVTSFGLTEEALEELPRPANILNAHPRETEAIMARLEFNRISAPKSRPHLDWAALTSMRNESEEAEKLVQWLTRCIDLRRAEGFKED
;
A
#
# COMPACT_ATOMS: atom_id res chain seq x y z
N MET A 1 -30.70 26.58 65.72
CA MET A 1 -32.03 26.66 65.12
C MET A 1 -31.86 26.62 63.62
N ILE A 2 -32.50 25.64 62.95
CA ILE A 2 -33.00 25.59 61.57
C ILE A 2 -31.90 25.69 60.46
N GLY A 3 -31.46 24.69 59.71
CA GLY A 3 -32.28 23.68 59.00
C GLY A 3 -32.42 24.08 57.55
N GLY A 4 -31.56 23.58 56.63
CA GLY A 4 -31.65 23.78 55.24
C GLY A 4 -31.07 22.57 54.49
N ARG A 5 -31.94 21.58 54.20
CA ARG A 5 -31.62 20.43 53.33
C ARG A 5 -31.64 20.90 51.89
N GLY A 6 -30.49 20.95 51.24
CA GLY A 6 -30.37 21.09 49.76
C GLY A 6 -30.43 19.73 49.08
N ASN A 7 -31.52 19.51 48.35
CA ASN A 7 -31.76 18.37 47.50
C ASN A 7 -30.74 18.41 46.30
N TRP A 8 -29.81 17.47 46.26
CA TRP A 8 -29.01 17.22 45.07
C TRP A 8 -29.81 16.29 44.15
N MET A 9 -30.44 16.86 43.12
CA MET A 9 -30.94 16.09 41.96
C MET A 9 -29.77 15.53 41.19
N PHE A 10 -29.61 14.23 41.22
CA PHE A 10 -28.76 13.51 40.29
C PHE A 10 -29.37 13.57 38.90
N THR A 11 -28.87 14.46 38.04
CA THR A 11 -29.10 14.42 36.61
C THR A 11 -28.30 13.25 36.05
N THR A 12 -28.96 12.16 35.74
CA THR A 12 -28.42 11.05 34.96
C THR A 12 -28.08 11.59 33.56
N GLN A 13 -26.79 11.78 33.31
CA GLN A 13 -26.30 12.00 31.93
C GLN A 13 -26.53 10.71 31.12
N PRO A 14 -27.02 10.83 29.88
CA PRO A 14 -27.08 9.68 29.01
C PRO A 14 -25.65 9.18 28.72
N SER A 15 -25.40 7.93 29.03
CA SER A 15 -24.15 7.23 28.72
C SER A 15 -23.94 7.29 27.20
N PHE A 16 -22.92 8.02 26.76
CA PHE A 16 -22.40 7.95 25.39
C PHE A 16 -21.90 6.52 25.15
N ILE A 17 -22.72 5.70 24.53
CA ILE A 17 -22.31 4.41 24.00
C ILE A 17 -21.40 4.75 22.83
N ALA A 18 -20.08 4.48 22.96
CA ALA A 18 -19.12 4.62 21.87
C ALA A 18 -19.62 3.85 20.64
N PRO A 19 -19.55 4.43 19.44
CA PRO A 19 -20.04 3.77 18.23
C PRO A 19 -19.32 2.45 18.05
N MET A 20 -20.07 1.33 18.04
CA MET A 20 -19.53 0.00 17.79
C MET A 20 -18.90 -0.06 16.40
N SER A 21 -17.70 -0.64 16.28
CA SER A 21 -17.03 -0.81 15.00
C SER A 21 -17.88 -1.63 14.02
N LEU A 22 -17.80 -1.36 12.72
CA LEU A 22 -18.53 -2.08 11.68
C LEU A 22 -18.36 -3.61 11.80
N ARG A 23 -17.12 -4.07 12.05
CA ARG A 23 -16.82 -5.50 12.22
C ARG A 23 -17.61 -6.12 13.37
N LYS A 24 -17.73 -5.40 14.48
CA LYS A 24 -18.47 -5.88 15.65
C LYS A 24 -19.97 -5.93 15.36
N GLN A 25 -20.54 -4.89 14.74
CA GLN A 25 -21.93 -4.90 14.30
C GLN A 25 -22.23 -6.06 13.36
N LEU A 26 -21.34 -6.32 12.38
CA LEU A 26 -21.49 -7.43 11.44
C LEU A 26 -21.38 -8.80 12.13
N SER A 27 -20.51 -8.95 13.12
CA SER A 27 -20.40 -10.19 13.90
C SER A 27 -21.69 -10.53 14.64
N ASP A 28 -22.44 -9.53 15.09
CA ASP A 28 -23.69 -9.71 15.81
C ASP A 28 -24.89 -9.94 14.85
N ILE A 29 -24.90 -9.27 13.72
CA ILE A 29 -26.02 -9.26 12.75
C ILE A 29 -25.97 -10.44 11.79
N LEU A 30 -24.81 -10.78 11.22
CA LEU A 30 -24.71 -11.78 10.16
C LEU A 30 -25.15 -13.19 10.58
N PRO A 31 -24.86 -13.69 11.79
CA PRO A 31 -25.38 -15.01 12.22
C PRO A 31 -26.90 -15.09 12.29
N LEU A 32 -27.57 -13.94 12.46
CA LEU A 32 -29.04 -13.87 12.52
C LEU A 32 -29.68 -13.83 11.11
N LEU A 33 -28.97 -13.29 10.14
CA LEU A 33 -29.45 -13.16 8.75
C LEU A 33 -29.14 -14.38 7.89
N LEU A 34 -28.07 -15.11 8.19
CA LEU A 34 -27.56 -16.16 7.34
C LEU A 34 -28.22 -17.52 7.65
N PRO A 35 -28.65 -18.28 6.60
CA PRO A 35 -29.18 -19.62 6.77
C PRO A 35 -28.08 -20.61 7.22
N GLY A 36 -28.46 -21.65 7.94
CA GLY A 36 -27.54 -22.69 8.40
C GLY A 36 -27.20 -23.76 7.34
N ASN A 37 -27.91 -23.76 6.22
CA ASN A 37 -27.70 -24.74 5.14
C ASN A 37 -27.00 -24.05 3.95
N PRO A 38 -25.85 -24.57 3.46
CA PRO A 38 -25.18 -24.04 2.28
C PRO A 38 -26.05 -23.97 1.01
N ALA A 39 -27.01 -24.86 0.87
CA ALA A 39 -27.93 -24.88 -0.28
C ALA A 39 -28.83 -23.64 -0.36
N ASP A 40 -29.14 -23.02 0.79
CA ASP A 40 -30.01 -21.86 0.91
C ASP A 40 -29.20 -20.56 1.01
N SER A 41 -27.93 -20.57 0.65
CA SER A 41 -26.99 -19.46 0.80
C SER A 41 -27.48 -18.15 0.19
N ILE A 42 -27.21 -17.03 0.87
CA ILE A 42 -27.63 -15.69 0.44
C ILE A 42 -26.53 -15.04 -0.40
N LYS A 43 -26.87 -14.55 -1.58
CA LYS A 43 -25.93 -13.84 -2.46
C LYS A 43 -25.43 -12.54 -1.80
N GLY A 44 -24.18 -12.17 -2.08
CA GLY A 44 -23.56 -10.99 -1.46
C GLY A 44 -24.32 -9.68 -1.66
N THR A 45 -24.98 -9.48 -2.81
CA THR A 45 -25.83 -8.31 -3.08
C THR A 45 -27.06 -8.27 -2.20
N GLU A 46 -27.71 -9.40 -2.01
CA GLU A 46 -28.88 -9.50 -1.14
C GLU A 46 -28.47 -9.40 0.35
N LEU A 47 -27.33 -9.98 0.71
CA LEU A 47 -26.79 -9.85 2.05
C LEU A 47 -26.48 -8.38 2.41
N ILE A 48 -25.94 -7.59 1.47
CA ILE A 48 -25.74 -6.14 1.64
C ILE A 48 -27.08 -5.46 1.93
N ARG A 49 -28.12 -5.77 1.14
CA ARG A 49 -29.46 -5.19 1.32
C ARG A 49 -30.02 -5.49 2.70
N LEU A 50 -29.95 -6.74 3.13
CA LEU A 50 -30.45 -7.19 4.44
C LEU A 50 -29.66 -6.55 5.61
N THR A 51 -28.34 -6.53 5.49
CA THR A 51 -27.47 -5.99 6.52
C THR A 51 -27.67 -4.49 6.71
N ARG A 52 -27.89 -3.72 5.64
CA ARG A 52 -28.16 -2.28 5.71
C ARG A 52 -29.40 -1.91 6.52
N LEU A 53 -30.39 -2.79 6.58
CA LEU A 53 -31.61 -2.55 7.38
C LEU A 53 -31.36 -2.62 8.89
N GLN A 54 -30.23 -3.20 9.32
CA GLN A 54 -29.92 -3.43 10.72
C GLN A 54 -28.67 -2.71 11.21
N LEU A 55 -27.82 -2.19 10.29
CA LEU A 55 -26.61 -1.46 10.64
C LEU A 55 -26.90 -0.04 11.12
N ILE A 56 -26.17 0.36 12.15
CA ILE A 56 -26.13 1.75 12.63
C ILE A 56 -25.01 2.47 11.87
N GLY A 57 -25.38 3.33 10.92
CA GLY A 57 -24.44 4.08 10.09
C GLY A 57 -24.57 3.78 8.61
N ASN A 58 -23.96 4.63 7.79
CA ASN A 58 -23.99 4.49 6.33
C ASN A 58 -22.63 3.97 5.84
N TYR A 59 -22.58 2.72 5.38
CA TYR A 59 -21.37 2.06 4.91
C TYR A 59 -21.49 1.77 3.41
N SER A 60 -20.38 1.90 2.67
CA SER A 60 -20.33 1.60 1.24
C SER A 60 -20.48 0.08 0.99
N ASP A 61 -21.01 -0.28 -0.19
CA ASP A 61 -21.10 -1.69 -0.61
C ASP A 61 -19.75 -2.39 -0.62
N ALA A 62 -18.71 -1.66 -1.06
CA ALA A 62 -17.34 -2.16 -1.09
C ALA A 62 -16.83 -2.52 0.31
N SER A 63 -17.08 -1.66 1.31
CA SER A 63 -16.71 -1.92 2.70
C SER A 63 -17.45 -3.13 3.27
N LEU A 64 -18.74 -3.27 2.99
CA LEU A 64 -19.54 -4.43 3.45
C LEU A 64 -19.04 -5.73 2.82
N ARG A 65 -18.82 -5.75 1.49
CA ARG A 65 -18.27 -6.92 0.77
C ARG A 65 -16.90 -7.32 1.31
N TYR A 66 -16.04 -6.36 1.57
CA TYR A 66 -14.72 -6.59 2.15
C TYR A 66 -14.83 -7.30 3.52
N HIS A 67 -15.69 -6.79 4.41
CA HIS A 67 -15.89 -7.41 5.71
C HIS A 67 -16.53 -8.80 5.62
N PHE A 68 -17.51 -9.02 4.74
CA PHE A 68 -18.09 -10.34 4.52
C PHE A 68 -17.02 -11.34 4.04
N SER A 69 -16.17 -10.93 3.13
CA SER A 69 -15.07 -11.75 2.64
C SER A 69 -14.10 -12.12 3.74
N ILE A 70 -13.58 -11.15 4.51
CA ILE A 70 -12.66 -11.43 5.62
C ILE A 70 -13.29 -12.33 6.69
N MET A 71 -14.51 -12.01 7.11
CA MET A 71 -15.19 -12.78 8.15
C MET A 71 -15.50 -14.21 7.68
N SER A 72 -15.78 -14.42 6.39
CA SER A 72 -16.00 -15.76 5.86
C SER A 72 -14.72 -16.58 5.67
N CYS A 73 -13.55 -15.93 5.66
CA CYS A 73 -12.24 -16.58 5.63
C CYS A 73 -11.74 -16.97 7.04
N ASP A 74 -12.26 -16.36 8.08
CA ASP A 74 -11.89 -16.65 9.47
C ASP A 74 -12.52 -17.98 9.91
N PRO A 75 -11.74 -19.04 10.22
CA PRO A 75 -12.29 -20.33 10.67
C PRO A 75 -13.07 -20.23 11.98
N ALA A 76 -12.73 -19.26 12.84
CA ALA A 76 -13.42 -18.99 14.09
C ALA A 76 -14.73 -18.21 13.90
N SER A 77 -14.96 -17.66 12.70
CA SER A 77 -16.18 -16.92 12.38
C SER A 77 -17.35 -17.87 12.12
N PRO A 78 -18.55 -17.55 12.61
CA PRO A 78 -19.75 -18.34 12.34
C PRO A 78 -20.26 -18.20 10.89
N ILE A 79 -19.52 -17.53 10.02
CA ILE A 79 -19.91 -17.22 8.63
C ILE A 79 -19.02 -17.99 7.68
N ALA A 80 -19.60 -18.55 6.63
CA ALA A 80 -18.87 -19.20 5.55
C ALA A 80 -19.43 -18.81 4.18
N LYS A 81 -18.58 -18.88 3.16
CA LYS A 81 -18.96 -18.77 1.75
C LYS A 81 -19.11 -20.17 1.17
N VAL A 82 -20.04 -20.37 0.25
CA VAL A 82 -20.24 -21.64 -0.45
C VAL A 82 -19.04 -21.93 -1.34
N GLU A 83 -18.53 -23.16 -1.33
CA GLU A 83 -17.36 -23.59 -2.11
C GLU A 83 -17.54 -23.44 -3.62
N LYS A 84 -18.76 -23.70 -4.12
CA LYS A 84 -19.12 -23.50 -5.53
C LYS A 84 -20.35 -22.60 -5.61
N GLY A 85 -20.13 -21.28 -5.83
CA GLY A 85 -21.22 -20.31 -5.94
C GLY A 85 -20.96 -18.97 -5.24
N GLN A 86 -21.93 -18.05 -5.31
CA GLN A 86 -21.82 -16.67 -4.82
C GLN A 86 -22.65 -16.44 -3.55
N GLY A 87 -22.66 -17.38 -2.61
CA GLY A 87 -23.50 -17.26 -1.43
C GLY A 87 -22.75 -17.36 -0.10
N TYR A 88 -23.36 -16.77 0.95
CA TYR A 88 -22.93 -16.86 2.33
C TYR A 88 -23.95 -17.63 3.16
N TYR A 89 -23.45 -18.41 4.12
CA TYR A 89 -24.27 -19.18 5.06
C TYR A 89 -23.63 -19.20 6.45
N ARG A 90 -24.39 -19.61 7.48
CA ARG A 90 -23.92 -19.74 8.84
C ARG A 90 -23.33 -21.14 9.09
N ARG A 91 -22.09 -21.21 9.59
CA ARG A 91 -21.51 -22.48 10.06
C ARG A 91 -22.23 -22.99 11.30
N SER A 92 -22.55 -24.27 11.34
CA SER A 92 -23.27 -24.88 12.44
C SER A 92 -22.40 -25.21 13.67
N ALA A 93 -21.07 -25.22 13.51
CA ALA A 93 -20.10 -25.40 14.60
C ALA A 93 -18.75 -24.72 14.22
N PRO A 94 -18.00 -24.14 15.17
CA PRO A 94 -16.63 -23.72 14.91
C PRO A 94 -15.78 -24.98 14.66
N LEU A 95 -15.05 -25.01 13.56
CA LEU A 95 -14.06 -26.06 13.31
C LEU A 95 -12.95 -25.97 14.36
N PRO A 96 -12.49 -27.09 14.97
CA PRO A 96 -11.34 -27.08 15.84
C PRO A 96 -10.13 -26.55 15.07
N ALA A 97 -9.34 -25.72 15.74
CA ALA A 97 -8.14 -25.13 15.17
C ALA A 97 -7.14 -26.22 14.77
N LEU A 98 -7.23 -26.67 13.54
CA LEU A 98 -6.22 -27.52 12.91
C LEU A 98 -5.18 -26.62 12.25
N SER A 99 -3.93 -26.97 12.42
CA SER A 99 -2.67 -26.36 11.94
C SER A 99 -2.74 -25.95 10.46
N GLY A 100 -3.27 -24.77 10.18
CA GLY A 100 -3.80 -24.48 8.87
C GLY A 100 -3.17 -23.29 8.15
N ALA A 101 -1.85 -23.03 8.26
CA ALA A 101 -1.22 -22.09 7.34
C ALA A 101 -1.33 -22.55 5.88
N GLN A 102 -1.26 -23.85 5.62
CA GLN A 102 -1.39 -24.42 4.28
C GLN A 102 -2.84 -24.46 3.76
N GLU A 103 -3.81 -24.74 4.62
CA GLU A 103 -5.23 -24.73 4.24
C GLU A 103 -5.78 -23.31 4.03
N LEU A 104 -5.29 -22.33 4.81
CA LEU A 104 -5.58 -20.93 4.62
C LEU A 104 -5.04 -20.41 3.27
N MET A 105 -3.87 -20.88 2.85
CA MET A 105 -3.29 -20.57 1.53
C MET A 105 -4.10 -21.15 0.38
N ALA A 106 -4.53 -22.39 0.48
CA ALA A 106 -5.35 -23.04 -0.56
C ALA A 106 -6.75 -22.40 -0.70
N LEU A 107 -7.38 -22.01 0.42
CA LEU A 107 -8.65 -21.29 0.42
C LEU A 107 -8.54 -19.85 -0.10
N THR A 108 -7.38 -19.20 0.08
CA THR A 108 -7.14 -17.85 -0.44
C THR A 108 -6.87 -17.89 -1.95
N GLN A 109 -6.17 -18.90 -2.46
CA GLN A 109 -5.91 -19.07 -3.89
C GLN A 109 -7.19 -19.38 -4.67
N GLY A 110 -8.02 -20.32 -4.21
CA GLY A 110 -9.30 -20.63 -4.86
C GLY A 110 -10.29 -19.46 -4.89
N ARG A 111 -10.18 -18.52 -3.93
CA ARG A 111 -11.03 -17.32 -3.87
C ARG A 111 -10.55 -16.14 -4.72
N LEU A 112 -9.26 -16.03 -4.98
CA LEU A 112 -8.76 -15.06 -5.96
C LEU A 112 -9.25 -15.39 -7.38
N ASP A 113 -9.34 -16.68 -7.70
CA ASP A 113 -9.81 -17.12 -9.02
C ASP A 113 -11.33 -16.91 -9.21
N ASP A 114 -12.15 -17.02 -8.15
CA ASP A 114 -13.60 -16.77 -8.19
C ASP A 114 -14.00 -15.28 -8.19
N LEU A 115 -13.16 -14.40 -7.63
CA LEU A 115 -13.33 -12.95 -7.72
C LEU A 115 -13.03 -12.43 -9.14
N THR A 116 -12.43 -13.26 -10.01
CA THR A 116 -11.96 -12.88 -11.34
C THR A 116 -13.03 -12.75 -12.40
N HIS A 117 -14.30 -13.13 -12.16
CA HIS A 117 -15.31 -13.14 -13.23
C HIS A 117 -16.43 -12.09 -13.16
N ALA A 118 -16.67 -11.42 -12.04
CA ALA A 118 -17.71 -10.39 -11.94
C ALA A 118 -17.20 -9.00 -11.52
N ASP A 119 -16.05 -8.91 -10.82
CA ASP A 119 -15.35 -7.67 -10.48
C ASP A 119 -14.04 -7.52 -11.27
N SER A 120 -13.79 -8.38 -12.25
CA SER A 120 -12.57 -8.44 -13.07
C SER A 120 -12.24 -7.07 -13.68
N ASP A 121 -13.22 -6.44 -14.32
CA ASP A 121 -12.98 -5.18 -15.04
C ASP A 121 -12.63 -4.00 -14.10
N MET A 122 -13.24 -3.95 -12.90
CA MET A 122 -12.94 -2.88 -11.93
C MET A 122 -11.61 -3.13 -11.19
N VAL A 123 -11.31 -4.38 -10.83
CA VAL A 123 -10.04 -4.75 -10.20
C VAL A 123 -8.91 -4.62 -11.20
N ASP A 124 -9.12 -5.05 -12.44
CA ASP A 124 -8.15 -4.89 -13.54
C ASP A 124 -7.93 -3.42 -13.87
N GLY A 125 -8.97 -2.59 -13.86
CA GLY A 125 -8.87 -1.15 -14.02
C GLY A 125 -8.04 -0.48 -12.93
N ALA A 126 -8.30 -0.78 -11.66
CA ALA A 126 -7.54 -0.25 -10.53
C ALA A 126 -6.06 -0.71 -10.57
N MET A 127 -5.82 -1.98 -10.87
CA MET A 127 -4.46 -2.52 -11.03
C MET A 127 -3.74 -1.90 -12.22
N LEU A 128 -4.45 -1.62 -13.30
CA LEU A 128 -3.88 -0.95 -14.47
C LEU A 128 -3.50 0.50 -14.14
N ARG A 129 -4.35 1.24 -13.41
CA ARG A 129 -4.03 2.61 -12.96
C ARG A 129 -2.76 2.66 -12.10
N ILE A 130 -2.65 1.76 -11.11
CA ILE A 130 -1.43 1.73 -10.26
C ILE A 130 -0.18 1.35 -11.06
N ARG A 131 -0.29 0.45 -12.05
CA ARG A 131 0.83 0.09 -12.93
C ARG A 131 1.23 1.25 -13.85
N LYS A 132 0.27 1.98 -14.42
CA LYS A 132 0.53 3.20 -15.20
C LYS A 132 1.20 4.26 -14.34
N PHE A 133 0.66 4.52 -13.15
CA PHE A 133 1.25 5.46 -12.20
C PHE A 133 2.69 5.09 -11.85
N ARG A 134 2.95 3.83 -11.52
CA ARG A 134 4.32 3.35 -11.26
C ARG A 134 5.24 3.60 -12.45
N ALA A 135 4.80 3.35 -13.69
CA ALA A 135 5.60 3.62 -14.87
C ALA A 135 5.92 5.12 -15.04
N VAL A 136 4.95 6.01 -14.77
CA VAL A 136 5.17 7.47 -14.77
C VAL A 136 6.18 7.87 -13.72
N VAL A 137 6.02 7.40 -12.47
CA VAL A 137 6.93 7.70 -11.35
C VAL A 137 8.34 7.20 -11.66
N THR A 138 8.46 5.98 -12.18
CA THR A 138 9.74 5.41 -12.62
C THR A 138 10.41 6.34 -13.64
N ARG A 139 9.69 6.70 -14.69
CA ARG A 139 10.23 7.54 -15.76
C ARG A 139 10.57 8.95 -15.28
N TYR A 140 9.75 9.54 -14.41
CA TYR A 140 10.02 10.84 -13.78
C TYR A 140 11.33 10.82 -12.99
N PHE A 141 11.55 9.81 -12.17
CA PHE A 141 12.77 9.74 -11.38
C PHE A 141 14.01 9.47 -12.23
N GLU A 142 13.92 8.64 -13.26
CA GLU A 142 15.02 8.39 -14.20
C GLU A 142 15.50 9.69 -14.86
N ILE A 143 14.58 10.52 -15.36
CA ILE A 143 14.92 11.80 -16.00
C ILE A 143 15.58 12.76 -15.00
N ASN A 144 15.19 12.67 -13.72
CA ASN A 144 15.76 13.49 -12.65
C ASN A 144 17.02 12.87 -12.00
N GLY A 145 17.66 11.89 -12.66
CA GLY A 145 18.94 11.31 -12.24
C GLY A 145 18.84 10.39 -11.01
N ARG A 146 17.64 9.93 -10.68
CA ARG A 146 17.40 8.91 -9.67
C ARG A 146 17.07 7.59 -10.37
N PHE A 147 17.59 6.49 -9.84
CA PHE A 147 17.45 5.18 -10.48
C PHE A 147 16.43 4.32 -9.72
N PRO A 148 15.22 4.15 -10.27
CA PRO A 148 14.19 3.35 -9.61
C PRO A 148 14.40 1.85 -9.83
N PHE A 149 14.17 1.07 -8.78
CA PHE A 149 14.08 -0.37 -8.79
C PHE A 149 12.69 -0.79 -8.31
N ALA A 150 11.96 -1.55 -9.11
CA ALA A 150 10.59 -1.97 -8.78
C ALA A 150 10.58 -3.27 -7.99
N PHE A 151 9.88 -3.29 -6.85
CA PHE A 151 9.56 -4.51 -6.10
C PHE A 151 8.19 -5.03 -6.51
N ARG A 152 8.14 -6.19 -7.18
CA ARG A 152 6.88 -6.84 -7.59
C ARG A 152 6.23 -7.62 -6.46
N GLN A 153 7.03 -8.10 -5.51
CA GLN A 153 6.55 -8.80 -4.33
C GLN A 153 5.63 -7.95 -3.45
N ALA A 154 5.73 -6.62 -3.51
CA ALA A 154 4.76 -5.73 -2.87
C ALA A 154 3.33 -6.01 -3.34
N PHE A 155 3.17 -6.54 -4.55
CA PHE A 155 1.89 -6.91 -5.17
C PHE A 155 1.72 -8.41 -5.34
N GLY A 156 2.60 -9.21 -4.74
CA GLY A 156 2.58 -10.68 -4.84
C GLY A 156 1.31 -11.27 -4.25
N LYS A 157 0.83 -12.36 -4.86
CA LYS A 157 -0.36 -13.08 -4.40
C LYS A 157 -0.13 -13.75 -3.04
N ASP A 158 1.11 -14.07 -2.72
CA ASP A 158 1.49 -14.73 -1.48
C ASP A 158 1.57 -13.72 -0.33
N SER A 159 0.67 -13.83 0.64
CA SER A 159 0.60 -12.96 1.82
C SER A 159 0.50 -11.45 1.52
N PRO A 160 -0.48 -10.98 0.74
CA PRO A 160 -0.55 -9.59 0.28
C PRO A 160 -0.55 -8.56 1.41
N ILE A 161 -1.19 -8.84 2.55
CA ILE A 161 -1.22 -7.93 3.70
C ILE A 161 0.15 -7.82 4.36
N SER A 162 0.86 -8.95 4.54
CA SER A 162 2.21 -8.96 5.10
C SER A 162 3.19 -8.23 4.20
N ASN A 163 3.10 -8.45 2.89
CA ASN A 163 3.96 -7.81 1.89
C ASN A 163 3.81 -6.29 1.86
N LEU A 164 2.59 -5.78 2.09
CA LEU A 164 2.34 -4.34 2.18
C LEU A 164 3.12 -3.64 3.30
N TRP A 165 3.48 -4.33 4.35
CA TRP A 165 4.26 -3.80 5.48
C TRP A 165 5.74 -4.13 5.40
N LYS A 166 6.13 -5.03 4.50
CA LYS A 166 7.49 -5.55 4.41
C LYS A 166 8.27 -4.99 3.23
N TYR A 167 7.64 -4.93 2.05
CA TYR A 167 8.32 -4.55 0.81
C TYR A 167 7.83 -3.20 0.29
N PRO A 168 8.76 -2.31 -0.12
CA PRO A 168 8.39 -1.09 -0.85
C PRO A 168 7.89 -1.45 -2.25
N GLU A 169 7.21 -0.52 -2.90
CA GLU A 169 6.82 -0.66 -4.31
C GLU A 169 7.94 -0.24 -5.25
N LEU A 170 8.72 0.75 -4.83
CA LEU A 170 9.93 1.19 -5.52
C LEU A 170 11.05 1.43 -4.51
N VAL A 171 12.28 1.20 -4.94
CA VAL A 171 13.49 1.69 -4.28
C VAL A 171 14.15 2.69 -5.22
N LEU A 172 14.33 3.90 -4.76
CA LEU A 172 14.98 4.97 -5.51
C LEU A 172 16.44 5.03 -5.08
N VAL A 173 17.34 4.93 -6.04
CA VAL A 173 18.78 4.97 -5.82
C VAL A 173 19.32 6.32 -6.26
N ASP A 174 19.88 7.07 -5.32
CA ASP A 174 20.57 8.32 -5.58
C ASP A 174 22.07 8.08 -5.51
N TRP A 175 22.78 8.15 -6.63
CA TRP A 175 24.23 8.03 -6.65
C TRP A 175 24.87 9.37 -6.23
N GLU A 176 25.71 9.33 -5.19
CA GLU A 176 26.35 10.53 -4.64
C GLU A 176 27.66 10.90 -5.35
N THR A 177 28.07 10.10 -6.31
CA THR A 177 29.33 10.25 -7.05
C THR A 177 29.03 10.17 -8.53
N GLY A 178 28.46 11.19 -9.12
CA GLY A 178 28.10 11.13 -10.53
C GLY A 178 28.24 12.49 -11.20
N GLY A 179 28.56 12.47 -12.47
CA GLY A 179 28.56 13.63 -13.35
C GLY A 179 27.16 14.04 -13.80
N SER A 180 27.09 14.87 -14.83
CA SER A 180 25.83 15.37 -15.40
C SER A 180 24.90 14.24 -15.85
N PRO A 181 23.57 14.41 -15.71
CA PRO A 181 22.58 13.43 -16.16
C PRO A 181 22.60 13.15 -17.67
N ASP A 182 23.22 14.04 -18.46
CA ASP A 182 23.27 13.96 -19.93
C ASP A 182 24.36 13.03 -20.48
N GLU A 183 25.29 12.62 -19.63
CA GLU A 183 26.30 11.62 -19.97
C GLU A 183 26.02 10.34 -19.19
N GLU A 184 26.31 9.18 -19.76
CA GLU A 184 26.32 7.91 -19.04
C GLU A 184 27.01 8.13 -17.69
N MET A 185 26.23 8.08 -16.59
CA MET A 185 26.67 8.55 -15.30
C MET A 185 27.85 7.74 -14.78
N SER A 186 29.07 8.17 -15.11
CA SER A 186 30.29 7.58 -14.58
C SER A 186 30.45 7.91 -13.11
N LEU A 187 30.77 6.92 -12.28
CA LEU A 187 31.05 7.13 -10.87
C LEU A 187 32.53 7.51 -10.69
N ASP A 188 32.78 8.59 -9.93
CA ASP A 188 34.15 9.03 -9.63
C ASP A 188 34.89 7.97 -8.83
N GLU A 189 35.96 7.41 -9.43
CA GLU A 189 36.77 6.34 -8.85
C GLU A 189 37.42 6.76 -7.52
N THR A 190 37.88 7.99 -7.43
CA THR A 190 38.55 8.50 -6.23
C THR A 190 37.56 8.59 -5.06
N MET A 191 36.36 9.09 -5.33
CA MET A 191 35.28 9.18 -4.34
C MET A 191 34.73 7.82 -3.97
N LEU A 192 34.60 6.89 -4.92
CA LEU A 192 34.23 5.49 -4.61
C LEU A 192 35.24 4.85 -3.65
N ALA A 193 36.53 4.91 -3.97
CA ALA A 193 37.59 4.38 -3.13
C ALA A 193 37.61 5.04 -1.74
N PHE A 194 37.39 6.35 -1.69
CA PHE A 194 37.35 7.09 -0.42
C PHE A 194 36.17 6.65 0.46
N LYS A 195 34.96 6.59 -0.11
CA LYS A 195 33.76 6.12 0.61
C LYS A 195 33.90 4.67 1.07
N GLN A 196 34.45 3.81 0.22
CA GLN A 196 34.71 2.41 0.56
C GLN A 196 35.65 2.26 1.77
N ARG A 197 36.72 3.08 1.84
CA ARG A 197 37.63 3.11 2.99
C ARG A 197 36.96 3.58 4.28
N LEU A 198 35.96 4.44 4.17
CA LEU A 198 35.16 4.93 5.30
C LEU A 198 33.99 3.99 5.67
N GLY A 199 33.75 2.93 4.91
CA GLY A 199 32.60 2.06 5.10
C GLY A 199 31.25 2.75 4.77
N ILE A 200 31.28 3.77 3.89
CA ILE A 200 30.10 4.54 3.49
C ILE A 200 29.64 4.07 2.10
N ALA A 201 28.35 3.81 1.96
CA ALA A 201 27.79 3.48 0.65
C ALA A 201 27.92 4.68 -0.33
N PRO A 202 28.27 4.45 -1.60
CA PRO A 202 28.38 5.52 -2.62
C PRO A 202 27.02 5.99 -3.14
N PHE A 203 25.93 5.49 -2.59
CA PHE A 203 24.55 5.77 -2.96
C PHE A 203 23.67 5.94 -1.73
N ARG A 204 22.51 6.52 -1.93
CA ARG A 204 21.40 6.52 -0.96
C ARG A 204 20.22 5.75 -1.50
N LEU A 205 19.58 4.99 -0.62
CA LEU A 205 18.38 4.22 -0.93
C LEU A 205 17.17 4.86 -0.25
N HIS A 206 16.15 5.17 -1.04
CA HIS A 206 14.87 5.63 -0.53
C HIS A 206 13.79 4.61 -0.93
N ALA A 207 13.11 4.07 0.05
CA ALA A 207 11.98 3.16 -0.20
C ALA A 207 10.71 3.98 -0.41
N ALA A 208 10.04 3.75 -1.54
CA ALA A 208 8.84 4.51 -1.90
C ALA A 208 7.59 3.64 -1.94
N ARG A 209 6.49 4.22 -1.50
CA ARG A 209 5.14 3.67 -1.66
C ARG A 209 4.30 4.58 -2.54
N LEU A 210 3.50 3.94 -3.40
CA LEU A 210 2.65 4.60 -4.37
C LEU A 210 1.19 4.48 -3.97
N ARG A 211 0.44 5.58 -4.06
CA ARG A 211 -0.99 5.63 -3.81
C ARG A 211 -1.66 6.45 -4.89
N ILE A 212 -2.85 6.04 -5.31
CA ILE A 212 -3.61 6.80 -6.32
C ILE A 212 -4.26 7.99 -5.67
N GLN A 213 -5.12 7.78 -4.69
CA GLN A 213 -5.92 8.81 -4.04
C GLN A 213 -5.46 9.09 -2.61
N PRO A 214 -5.16 10.34 -2.26
CA PRO A 214 -4.99 10.74 -0.87
C PRO A 214 -6.35 10.80 -0.17
N SER A 215 -6.44 10.34 1.08
CA SER A 215 -7.69 10.32 1.85
C SER A 215 -7.46 10.63 3.32
N LEU A 216 -8.32 11.46 3.92
CA LEU A 216 -8.34 11.72 5.36
C LEU A 216 -8.54 10.46 6.21
N GLN A 217 -9.15 9.41 5.64
CA GLN A 217 -9.42 8.16 6.35
C GLN A 217 -8.21 7.23 6.37
N THR A 218 -7.39 7.24 5.31
CA THR A 218 -6.31 6.25 5.11
C THR A 218 -4.89 6.84 5.17
N TYR A 219 -4.71 8.17 5.12
CA TYR A 219 -3.37 8.78 5.00
C TYR A 219 -2.39 8.36 6.12
N ARG A 220 -2.91 8.10 7.34
CA ARG A 220 -2.07 7.64 8.45
C ARG A 220 -1.56 6.21 8.19
N GLU A 221 -2.42 5.34 7.71
CA GLU A 221 -2.05 3.98 7.35
C GLU A 221 -1.03 3.99 6.22
N ASP A 222 -1.29 4.73 5.14
CA ASP A 222 -0.35 4.88 4.03
C ASP A 222 1.01 5.40 4.49
N PHE A 223 1.00 6.40 5.39
CA PHE A 223 2.21 6.98 5.94
C PHE A 223 3.00 5.98 6.79
N PHE A 224 2.35 5.29 7.73
CA PHE A 224 3.02 4.32 8.59
C PHE A 224 3.43 3.06 7.85
N GLN A 225 2.72 2.63 6.82
CA GLN A 225 3.19 1.59 5.91
C GLN A 225 4.47 2.03 5.19
N THR A 226 4.51 3.27 4.69
CA THR A 226 5.72 3.83 4.06
C THR A 226 6.89 3.89 5.05
N LEU A 227 6.63 4.32 6.27
CA LEU A 227 7.64 4.33 7.33
C LEU A 227 8.18 2.92 7.57
N ALA A 228 7.30 1.92 7.75
CA ALA A 228 7.68 0.54 8.03
C ALA A 228 8.56 -0.05 6.91
N VAL A 229 8.14 0.06 5.64
CA VAL A 229 8.92 -0.50 4.51
C VAL A 229 10.21 0.27 4.23
N SER A 230 10.38 1.47 4.79
CA SER A 230 11.58 2.29 4.62
C SER A 230 12.58 2.19 5.78
N MET A 231 12.29 1.42 6.83
CA MET A 231 13.17 1.38 8.03
C MET A 231 14.58 0.91 7.74
N TRP A 232 14.75 0.02 6.79
CA TRP A 232 16.06 -0.48 6.36
C TRP A 232 16.82 0.49 5.45
N ALA A 233 16.10 1.34 4.70
CA ALA A 233 16.66 2.31 3.77
C ALA A 233 17.03 3.62 4.48
N GLN A 234 17.74 4.49 3.77
CA GLN A 234 18.14 5.80 4.30
C GLN A 234 17.03 6.83 4.27
N GLY A 235 15.94 6.58 3.51
CA GLY A 235 14.77 7.43 3.48
C GLY A 235 13.50 6.68 3.07
N GLY A 236 12.35 7.31 3.35
CA GLY A 236 11.04 6.83 2.93
C GLY A 236 10.29 7.91 2.16
N GLU A 237 9.58 7.56 1.11
CA GLU A 237 8.79 8.47 0.28
C GLU A 237 7.39 7.91 0.04
N LEU A 238 6.37 8.67 0.43
CA LEU A 238 4.98 8.41 0.10
C LEU A 238 4.61 9.27 -1.11
N VAL A 239 4.21 8.61 -2.19
CA VAL A 239 3.96 9.25 -3.49
C VAL A 239 2.50 9.04 -3.88
N TYR A 240 1.76 10.14 -4.00
CA TYR A 240 0.39 10.14 -4.47
C TYR A 240 0.29 10.48 -5.95
N ALA A 241 -0.63 9.82 -6.66
CA ALA A 241 -0.94 10.21 -8.02
C ALA A 241 -1.78 11.49 -8.05
N ALA A 242 -2.92 11.48 -7.37
CA ALA A 242 -3.83 12.60 -7.33
C ALA A 242 -3.31 13.78 -6.48
N PRO A 243 -3.74 15.01 -6.76
CA PRO A 243 -3.37 16.17 -5.97
C PRO A 243 -3.90 16.06 -4.55
N ILE A 244 -3.22 16.72 -3.61
CA ILE A 244 -3.65 16.84 -2.21
C ILE A 244 -4.26 18.22 -2.05
N GLU A 245 -5.58 18.31 -2.24
CA GLU A 245 -6.34 19.57 -2.21
C GLU A 245 -6.84 19.91 -0.80
N ASP A 246 -7.07 18.90 0.04
CA ASP A 246 -7.54 19.08 1.42
C ASP A 246 -6.39 19.58 2.32
N GLU A 247 -6.54 20.81 2.81
CA GLU A 247 -5.53 21.45 3.67
C GLU A 247 -5.35 20.71 5.01
N ALA A 248 -6.40 20.13 5.58
CA ALA A 248 -6.31 19.37 6.82
C ALA A 248 -5.51 18.08 6.60
N LEU A 249 -5.66 17.44 5.45
CA LEU A 249 -4.87 16.30 5.03
C LEU A 249 -3.40 16.68 4.82
N ALA A 250 -3.16 17.78 4.09
CA ALA A 250 -1.80 18.29 3.84
C ALA A 250 -1.08 18.61 5.16
N ASP A 251 -1.76 19.28 6.09
CA ASP A 251 -1.22 19.59 7.42
C ASP A 251 -0.99 18.33 8.27
N GLY A 252 -1.89 17.36 8.20
CA GLY A 252 -1.70 16.06 8.85
C GLY A 252 -0.43 15.36 8.36
N LEU A 253 -0.23 15.31 7.05
CA LEU A 253 0.95 14.74 6.42
C LEU A 253 2.23 15.53 6.75
N ARG A 254 2.21 16.86 6.74
CA ARG A 254 3.35 17.71 7.14
C ARG A 254 3.80 17.42 8.58
N ARG A 255 2.85 17.29 9.53
CA ARG A 255 3.16 16.97 10.93
C ARG A 255 3.77 15.59 11.09
N LEU A 256 3.22 14.57 10.42
CA LEU A 256 3.80 13.23 10.44
C LEU A 256 5.21 13.23 9.83
N SER A 257 5.40 13.90 8.69
CA SER A 257 6.71 14.03 8.04
C SER A 257 7.73 14.75 8.92
N ALA A 258 7.33 15.80 9.60
CA ALA A 258 8.22 16.55 10.51
C ALA A 258 8.73 15.65 11.65
N THR A 259 7.86 14.73 12.14
CA THR A 259 8.17 13.82 13.24
C THR A 259 9.00 12.62 12.78
N PHE A 260 8.59 11.95 11.71
CA PHE A 260 9.12 10.64 11.30
C PHE A 260 10.07 10.69 10.11
N GLY A 261 10.12 11.82 9.37
CA GLY A 261 11.06 12.03 8.29
C GLY A 261 10.71 11.37 6.95
N VAL A 262 9.49 10.83 6.79
CA VAL A 262 9.02 10.34 5.48
C VAL A 262 8.66 11.52 4.59
N GLY A 263 9.19 11.55 3.36
CA GLY A 263 8.81 12.53 2.35
C GLY A 263 7.42 12.25 1.80
N VAL A 264 6.72 13.31 1.38
CA VAL A 264 5.39 13.18 0.76
C VAL A 264 5.33 14.06 -0.48
N THR A 265 4.95 13.46 -1.60
CA THR A 265 4.80 14.14 -2.89
C THR A 265 3.52 13.72 -3.57
N SER A 266 2.98 14.60 -4.44
CA SER A 266 1.89 14.28 -5.35
C SER A 266 2.26 14.68 -6.78
N PHE A 267 1.70 13.96 -7.75
CA PHE A 267 1.98 14.12 -9.18
C PHE A 267 0.87 14.86 -9.95
N GLY A 268 -0.26 15.16 -9.28
CA GLY A 268 -1.39 15.85 -9.88
C GLY A 268 -2.18 15.03 -10.91
N LEU A 269 -2.02 13.71 -10.92
CA LEU A 269 -2.71 12.81 -11.84
C LEU A 269 -3.98 12.25 -11.21
N THR A 270 -5.14 12.69 -11.71
CA THR A 270 -6.44 12.11 -11.32
C THR A 270 -6.61 10.69 -11.87
N GLU A 271 -7.65 9.97 -11.45
CA GLU A 271 -7.94 8.64 -11.99
C GLU A 271 -8.23 8.68 -13.48
N GLU A 272 -8.96 9.69 -13.94
CA GLU A 272 -9.28 9.91 -15.35
C GLU A 272 -8.00 10.19 -16.17
N ALA A 273 -7.12 11.04 -15.64
CA ALA A 273 -5.83 11.32 -16.29
C ALA A 273 -4.98 10.04 -16.41
N LEU A 274 -5.00 9.16 -15.38
CA LEU A 274 -4.32 7.87 -15.43
C LEU A 274 -4.94 6.92 -16.46
N GLU A 275 -6.27 6.94 -16.63
CA GLU A 275 -6.95 6.12 -17.64
C GLU A 275 -6.55 6.51 -19.06
N GLU A 276 -6.38 7.80 -19.34
CA GLU A 276 -5.95 8.33 -20.63
C GLU A 276 -4.48 8.03 -20.98
N LEU A 277 -3.65 7.74 -19.99
CA LEU A 277 -2.23 7.45 -20.23
C LEU A 277 -2.05 6.15 -21.04
N PRO A 278 -0.97 6.05 -21.84
CA PRO A 278 -0.60 4.83 -22.52
C PRO A 278 -0.42 3.63 -21.59
N ARG A 279 -0.30 2.44 -22.14
CA ARG A 279 0.03 1.23 -21.36
C ARG A 279 1.39 1.38 -20.66
N PRO A 280 1.60 0.76 -19.49
CA PRO A 280 2.85 0.90 -18.72
C PRO A 280 4.13 0.66 -19.52
N ALA A 281 4.14 -0.37 -20.38
CA ALA A 281 5.28 -0.67 -21.23
C ALA A 281 5.59 0.47 -22.22
N ASN A 282 4.56 1.12 -22.76
CA ASN A 282 4.75 2.24 -23.68
C ASN A 282 5.28 3.48 -22.96
N ILE A 283 4.86 3.72 -21.69
CA ILE A 283 5.40 4.81 -20.87
C ILE A 283 6.89 4.60 -20.60
N LEU A 284 7.27 3.38 -20.20
CA LEU A 284 8.67 3.05 -19.89
C LEU A 284 9.59 3.09 -21.10
N ASN A 285 9.08 2.72 -22.29
CA ASN A 285 9.84 2.72 -23.54
C ASN A 285 9.57 3.94 -24.43
N ALA A 286 8.91 4.99 -23.90
CA ALA A 286 8.57 6.19 -24.65
C ALA A 286 9.81 6.93 -25.16
N HIS A 287 9.72 7.43 -26.38
CA HIS A 287 10.74 8.33 -26.94
C HIS A 287 10.82 9.65 -26.14
N PRO A 288 11.95 10.36 -26.16
CA PRO A 288 12.13 11.60 -25.39
C PRO A 288 10.99 12.60 -25.55
N ARG A 289 10.47 12.82 -26.75
CA ARG A 289 9.34 13.73 -27.03
C ARG A 289 8.03 13.26 -26.38
N GLU A 290 7.76 11.96 -26.44
CA GLU A 290 6.55 11.37 -25.81
C GLU A 290 6.67 11.42 -24.29
N THR A 291 7.86 11.16 -23.78
CA THR A 291 8.18 11.30 -22.37
C THR A 291 7.96 12.73 -21.89
N GLU A 292 8.48 13.73 -22.61
CA GLU A 292 8.27 15.14 -22.32
C GLU A 292 6.78 15.52 -22.31
N ALA A 293 6.01 15.02 -23.27
CA ALA A 293 4.56 15.23 -23.31
C ALA A 293 3.81 14.61 -22.11
N ILE A 294 4.27 13.45 -21.62
CA ILE A 294 3.72 12.84 -20.39
C ILE A 294 4.12 13.67 -19.17
N MET A 295 5.39 14.08 -19.08
CA MET A 295 5.91 14.86 -17.95
C MET A 295 5.29 16.27 -17.87
N ALA A 296 4.96 16.86 -19.01
CA ALA A 296 4.26 18.16 -19.06
C ALA A 296 2.84 18.14 -18.48
N ARG A 297 2.23 16.97 -18.32
CA ARG A 297 0.92 16.80 -17.68
C ARG A 297 0.99 16.70 -16.16
N LEU A 298 2.19 16.61 -15.58
CA LEU A 298 2.37 16.41 -14.15
C LEU A 298 2.33 17.73 -13.41
N GLU A 299 1.48 17.81 -12.41
CA GLU A 299 1.47 18.89 -11.42
C GLU A 299 2.20 18.43 -10.14
N PHE A 300 3.53 18.34 -10.26
CA PHE A 300 4.38 17.86 -9.18
C PHE A 300 4.35 18.83 -7.99
N ASN A 301 3.85 18.35 -6.86
CA ASN A 301 3.80 19.09 -5.61
C ASN A 301 4.48 18.31 -4.47
N ARG A 302 5.51 18.91 -3.86
CA ARG A 302 6.20 18.34 -2.70
C ARG A 302 5.65 18.91 -1.42
N ILE A 303 4.85 18.10 -0.70
CA ILE A 303 4.29 18.46 0.61
C ILE A 303 5.37 18.50 1.68
N SER A 304 6.32 17.55 1.64
CA SER A 304 7.48 17.48 2.53
C SER A 304 8.62 16.69 1.89
N ALA A 305 9.86 17.11 2.17
CA ALA A 305 11.06 16.39 1.76
C ALA A 305 11.35 15.22 2.73
N PRO A 306 11.87 14.09 2.24
CA PRO A 306 12.35 13.03 3.11
C PRO A 306 13.57 13.47 3.91
N LYS A 307 13.64 13.08 5.18
CA LYS A 307 14.84 13.22 5.99
C LYS A 307 15.69 11.97 5.80
N SER A 308 16.87 12.13 5.22
CA SER A 308 17.80 11.01 5.06
C SER A 308 18.42 10.60 6.37
N ARG A 309 18.38 9.31 6.68
CA ARG A 309 19.14 8.69 7.76
C ARG A 309 20.61 8.55 7.32
N PRO A 310 21.57 8.72 8.23
CA PRO A 310 22.99 8.68 7.86
C PRO A 310 23.45 7.29 7.44
N HIS A 311 22.81 6.23 7.93
CA HIS A 311 23.22 4.85 7.71
C HIS A 311 22.10 4.00 7.13
N LEU A 312 22.51 3.07 6.26
CA LEU A 312 21.69 1.96 5.80
C LEU A 312 21.66 0.89 6.89
N ASP A 313 20.51 0.30 7.17
CA ASP A 313 20.44 -0.86 8.05
C ASP A 313 20.84 -2.13 7.28
N TRP A 314 22.14 -2.44 7.34
CA TRP A 314 22.71 -3.60 6.65
C TRP A 314 22.15 -4.92 7.16
N ALA A 315 21.80 -5.03 8.44
CA ALA A 315 21.24 -6.25 9.00
C ALA A 315 19.84 -6.51 8.44
N ALA A 316 18.99 -5.48 8.41
CA ALA A 316 17.65 -5.57 7.83
C ALA A 316 17.69 -5.82 6.31
N LEU A 317 18.59 -5.16 5.57
CA LEU A 317 18.77 -5.41 4.14
C LEU A 317 19.24 -6.84 3.87
N THR A 318 20.17 -7.37 4.68
CA THR A 318 20.67 -8.76 4.56
C THR A 318 19.54 -9.74 4.84
N SER A 319 18.73 -9.53 5.86
CA SER A 319 17.56 -10.37 6.13
C SER A 319 16.56 -10.35 4.96
N MET A 320 16.26 -9.16 4.45
CA MET A 320 15.35 -9.00 3.30
C MET A 320 15.90 -9.70 2.04
N ARG A 321 17.21 -9.61 1.79
CA ARG A 321 17.88 -10.30 0.69
C ARG A 321 17.75 -11.83 0.78
N ASN A 322 17.86 -12.38 1.98
CA ASN A 322 17.74 -13.82 2.19
C ASN A 322 16.30 -14.34 2.02
N GLU A 323 15.32 -13.47 2.10
CA GLU A 323 13.89 -13.80 2.04
C GLU A 323 13.24 -13.41 0.69
N SER A 324 13.91 -12.57 -0.10
CA SER A 324 13.37 -11.98 -1.32
C SER A 324 14.36 -12.03 -2.46
N GLU A 325 13.99 -12.71 -3.54
CA GLU A 325 14.77 -12.74 -4.78
C GLU A 325 14.93 -11.33 -5.39
N GLU A 326 13.95 -10.47 -5.25
CA GLU A 326 14.01 -9.09 -5.75
C GLU A 326 15.00 -8.25 -4.94
N ALA A 327 15.07 -8.45 -3.63
CA ALA A 327 16.09 -7.80 -2.81
C ALA A 327 17.50 -8.28 -3.14
N GLU A 328 17.66 -9.56 -3.49
CA GLU A 328 18.93 -10.09 -4.02
C GLU A 328 19.29 -9.43 -5.35
N LYS A 329 18.33 -9.31 -6.28
CA LYS A 329 18.54 -8.62 -7.59
C LYS A 329 18.89 -7.14 -7.40
N LEU A 330 18.28 -6.46 -6.43
CA LEU A 330 18.63 -5.07 -6.07
C LEU A 330 20.10 -4.97 -5.66
N VAL A 331 20.57 -5.85 -4.75
CA VAL A 331 21.95 -5.84 -4.28
C VAL A 331 22.92 -6.18 -5.41
N GLN A 332 22.61 -7.18 -6.23
CA GLN A 332 23.42 -7.56 -7.40
C GLN A 332 23.54 -6.41 -8.41
N TRP A 333 22.44 -5.73 -8.70
CA TRP A 333 22.44 -4.56 -9.60
C TRP A 333 23.31 -3.42 -9.04
N LEU A 334 23.16 -3.07 -7.77
CA LEU A 334 23.98 -2.04 -7.13
C LEU A 334 25.49 -2.43 -7.15
N THR A 335 25.81 -3.68 -6.87
CA THR A 335 27.18 -4.20 -6.94
C THR A 335 27.74 -4.09 -8.35
N ARG A 336 26.97 -4.49 -9.36
CA ARG A 336 27.36 -4.36 -10.77
C ARG A 336 27.65 -2.89 -11.16
N CYS A 337 26.81 -1.95 -10.73
CA CYS A 337 27.05 -0.53 -11.00
C CYS A 337 28.37 -0.03 -10.36
N ILE A 338 28.67 -0.48 -9.13
CA ILE A 338 29.93 -0.14 -8.46
C ILE A 338 31.14 -0.74 -9.21
N ASP A 339 31.07 -2.01 -9.58
CA ASP A 339 32.15 -2.72 -10.27
C ASP A 339 32.45 -2.13 -11.66
N LEU A 340 31.39 -1.77 -12.38
CA LEU A 340 31.49 -1.08 -13.68
C LEU A 340 31.82 0.41 -13.55
N ARG A 341 31.77 0.97 -12.33
CA ARG A 341 31.96 2.41 -12.06
C ARG A 341 30.99 3.28 -12.85
N ARG A 342 29.77 2.76 -13.04
CA ARG A 342 28.76 3.40 -13.87
C ARG A 342 27.37 3.15 -13.27
N ALA A 343 26.64 4.24 -13.05
CA ALA A 343 25.24 4.17 -12.67
C ALA A 343 24.38 3.91 -13.90
N GLU A 344 23.74 2.76 -13.94
CA GLU A 344 22.82 2.36 -15.00
C GLU A 344 21.43 2.08 -14.43
N GLY A 345 20.40 2.34 -15.25
CA GLY A 345 19.04 1.91 -14.92
C GLY A 345 18.96 0.39 -14.77
N PHE A 346 18.11 -0.08 -13.85
CA PHE A 346 17.84 -1.51 -13.74
C PHE A 346 17.14 -2.01 -15.00
N LYS A 347 17.71 -3.00 -15.66
CA LYS A 347 17.12 -3.72 -16.77
C LYS A 347 16.84 -5.15 -16.33
N GLU A 348 15.61 -5.60 -16.51
CA GLU A 348 15.32 -7.03 -16.39
C GLU A 348 15.90 -7.76 -17.61
N ASP A 349 16.71 -8.77 -17.33
CA ASP A 349 17.21 -9.71 -18.35
C ASP A 349 16.09 -10.65 -18.79
#